data_ce0c05991660969de5bcc79e48245332
#
_entry.id   ce0c05991660969de5bcc79e48245332
#
_cell.length_a   1.000
_cell.length_b   1.000
_cell.length_c   1.000
_cell.angle_alpha   90.00
_cell.angle_beta   90.00
_cell.angle_gamma   90.00
#
_symmetry.space_group_name_H-M   'P 1'
#
loop_
_entity.id
_entity.type
_entity.pdbx_description
1 polymer ?
#
loop_
_entity_poly.entity_id
_entity_poly.type
_entity_poly.pdbx_seq_one_letter_code
_entity_poly.pdbx_strand_id
1 'polypeptide(L)'
;EDFRLTRDSMEALIRMLPQDEAHGWGHHITILITVYWLAHGLSYSVVSRAFQVPVSSVCRLVHTGTIKIAALRQQVIQLPDAQDLDEVVLGFENLANSPIFSKCVGTIDGCHVRIKTPAGPTGQDYINRKLFPSIQMQAVCDGKGRFLNVFVGYPGSVHDTRVLRNSKIYKEALYPPQGYFLLGDGGYPCITHPVAIITPYREPVQGRVQARFNHYHAKARSIIERVFGMMKTRWRSLLFKSLEVDHTFAPTVIMACAVLHNICLTTGDIIEGPEVVDDVGLPPPCPVRGVCGGNAWRDKLAAKLSAPQVYPVELNEHDYL
;
A
#
# COMPACT_ATOMS: atom_id res chain seq x y z
N GLU A 1 17.01 -8.26 -16.65
CA GLU A 1 16.43 -6.92 -16.86
C GLU A 1 14.99 -6.98 -17.38
N ASP A 2 14.67 -7.91 -18.28
CA ASP A 2 13.36 -7.98 -18.96
C ASP A 2 12.18 -8.36 -18.04
N PHE A 3 12.42 -9.00 -16.91
CA PHE A 3 11.38 -9.41 -15.96
C PHE A 3 11.20 -8.42 -14.81
N ARG A 4 12.07 -7.43 -14.66
CA ARG A 4 12.09 -6.49 -13.53
C ARG A 4 12.13 -7.17 -12.17
N LEU A 5 12.63 -8.38 -12.13
CA LEU A 5 12.94 -9.18 -10.97
C LEU A 5 14.38 -9.65 -11.05
N THR A 6 15.04 -9.76 -9.91
CA THR A 6 16.30 -10.49 -9.80
C THR A 6 16.05 -11.98 -9.97
N ARG A 7 17.12 -12.75 -10.22
CA ARG A 7 17.04 -14.21 -10.30
C ARG A 7 16.50 -14.79 -9.00
N ASP A 8 16.98 -14.29 -7.86
CA ASP A 8 16.59 -14.77 -6.53
C ASP A 8 15.11 -14.55 -6.26
N SER A 9 14.56 -13.39 -6.66
CA SER A 9 13.12 -13.11 -6.56
C SER A 9 12.29 -14.04 -7.44
N MET A 10 12.76 -14.30 -8.67
CA MET A 10 12.07 -15.22 -9.58
C MET A 10 12.08 -16.66 -9.05
N GLU A 11 13.21 -17.13 -8.54
CA GLU A 11 13.33 -18.46 -7.95
C GLU A 11 12.50 -18.60 -6.67
N ALA A 12 12.45 -17.56 -5.83
CA ALA A 12 11.57 -17.52 -4.67
C ALA A 12 10.10 -17.64 -5.07
N LEU A 13 9.66 -16.88 -6.08
CA LEU A 13 8.31 -16.96 -6.62
C LEU A 13 7.98 -18.36 -7.13
N ILE A 14 8.86 -18.94 -7.96
CA ILE A 14 8.64 -20.28 -8.53
C ILE A 14 8.53 -21.36 -7.45
N ARG A 15 9.36 -21.27 -6.39
CA ARG A 15 9.30 -22.22 -5.26
C ARG A 15 8.02 -22.13 -4.43
N MET A 16 7.43 -20.95 -4.34
CA MET A 16 6.19 -20.73 -3.58
C MET A 16 4.95 -21.22 -4.33
N LEU A 17 5.02 -21.29 -5.65
CA LEU A 17 3.89 -21.68 -6.48
C LEU A 17 3.76 -23.20 -6.61
N PRO A 18 2.54 -23.75 -6.48
CA PRO A 18 2.33 -25.19 -6.69
C PRO A 18 2.69 -25.58 -8.12
N GLN A 19 3.47 -26.65 -8.26
CA GLN A 19 3.76 -27.25 -9.56
C GLN A 19 2.55 -28.08 -9.98
N ASP A 20 1.82 -27.60 -10.98
CA ASP A 20 0.77 -28.39 -11.58
C ASP A 20 1.36 -29.46 -12.48
N GLU A 21 0.60 -30.52 -12.69
CA GLU A 21 0.94 -31.58 -13.64
C GLU A 21 1.19 -31.00 -15.04
N ALA A 22 2.19 -31.57 -15.71
CA ALA A 22 2.78 -31.04 -16.94
C ALA A 22 1.84 -31.20 -18.16
N HIS A 23 0.80 -30.38 -18.24
CA HIS A 23 0.00 -30.24 -19.45
C HIS A 23 0.24 -28.88 -20.13
N GLY A 24 0.59 -28.88 -21.41
CA GLY A 24 0.77 -27.68 -22.23
C GLY A 24 2.16 -27.07 -22.10
N TRP A 25 2.23 -25.75 -21.87
CA TRP A 25 3.52 -24.98 -21.87
C TRP A 25 4.36 -25.14 -20.60
N GLY A 26 3.84 -25.84 -19.58
CA GLY A 26 4.52 -26.06 -18.32
C GLY A 26 4.50 -24.87 -17.35
N HIS A 27 4.86 -25.17 -16.11
CA HIS A 27 4.78 -24.22 -14.98
C HIS A 27 5.69 -23.01 -15.18
N HIS A 28 6.97 -23.22 -15.49
CA HIS A 28 7.97 -22.15 -15.62
C HIS A 28 7.61 -21.15 -16.72
N ILE A 29 7.23 -21.61 -17.90
CA ILE A 29 6.84 -20.74 -19.01
C ILE A 29 5.62 -19.90 -18.67
N THR A 30 4.64 -20.49 -17.97
CA THR A 30 3.45 -19.77 -17.48
C THR A 30 3.85 -18.58 -16.60
N ILE A 31 4.75 -18.81 -15.64
CA ILE A 31 5.20 -17.79 -14.71
C ILE A 31 6.05 -16.72 -15.44
N LEU A 32 6.99 -17.11 -16.28
CA LEU A 32 7.81 -16.19 -17.06
C LEU A 32 6.95 -15.27 -17.95
N ILE A 33 6.02 -15.83 -18.72
CA ILE A 33 5.11 -15.03 -19.55
C ILE A 33 4.27 -14.06 -18.70
N THR A 34 3.77 -14.53 -17.56
CA THR A 34 2.96 -13.70 -16.67
C THR A 34 3.76 -12.54 -16.08
N VAL A 35 4.94 -12.82 -15.52
CA VAL A 35 5.81 -11.79 -14.94
C VAL A 35 6.28 -10.80 -16.01
N TYR A 36 6.65 -11.28 -17.20
CA TYR A 36 7.02 -10.42 -18.32
C TYR A 36 5.88 -9.47 -18.70
N TRP A 37 4.65 -9.99 -18.79
CA TRP A 37 3.46 -9.18 -19.08
C TRP A 37 3.21 -8.13 -18.00
N LEU A 38 3.29 -8.51 -16.71
CA LEU A 38 3.13 -7.58 -15.59
C LEU A 38 4.21 -6.50 -15.59
N ALA A 39 5.46 -6.88 -15.89
CA ALA A 39 6.61 -5.97 -15.91
C ALA A 39 6.51 -4.90 -17.00
N HIS A 40 5.93 -5.23 -18.14
CA HIS A 40 5.95 -4.35 -19.32
C HIS A 40 4.59 -3.73 -19.67
N GLY A 41 3.47 -4.33 -19.29
CA GLY A 41 2.13 -3.86 -19.67
C GLY A 41 1.87 -3.93 -21.18
N LEU A 42 2.48 -4.87 -21.89
CA LEU A 42 2.38 -5.03 -23.33
C LEU A 42 1.13 -5.82 -23.74
N SER A 43 0.70 -5.64 -25.00
CA SER A 43 -0.38 -6.46 -25.55
C SER A 43 0.02 -7.93 -25.64
N TYR A 44 -0.94 -8.84 -25.55
CA TYR A 44 -0.69 -10.28 -25.69
C TYR A 44 -0.02 -10.64 -27.02
N SER A 45 -0.25 -9.89 -28.09
CA SER A 45 0.40 -10.10 -29.39
C SER A 45 1.90 -9.79 -29.38
N VAL A 46 2.33 -8.82 -28.57
CA VAL A 46 3.75 -8.51 -28.39
C VAL A 46 4.44 -9.61 -27.57
N VAL A 47 3.81 -10.02 -26.46
CA VAL A 47 4.29 -11.13 -25.62
C VAL A 47 4.35 -12.44 -26.41
N SER A 48 3.35 -12.69 -27.25
CA SER A 48 3.30 -13.85 -28.19
C SER A 48 4.54 -13.91 -29.07
N ARG A 49 4.93 -12.80 -29.66
CA ARG A 49 6.14 -12.72 -30.50
C ARG A 49 7.43 -12.92 -29.72
N ALA A 50 7.51 -12.35 -28.51
CA ALA A 50 8.69 -12.46 -27.66
C ALA A 50 8.95 -13.92 -27.22
N PHE A 51 7.90 -14.67 -26.90
CA PHE A 51 8.00 -16.05 -26.42
C PHE A 51 7.72 -17.12 -27.50
N GLN A 52 7.35 -16.70 -28.71
CA GLN A 52 6.94 -17.60 -29.81
C GLN A 52 5.78 -18.54 -29.41
N VAL A 53 4.84 -18.02 -28.64
CA VAL A 53 3.65 -18.73 -28.15
C VAL A 53 2.40 -18.12 -28.77
N PRO A 54 1.41 -18.89 -29.22
CA PRO A 54 0.18 -18.36 -29.82
C PRO A 54 -0.54 -17.36 -28.89
N VAL A 55 -1.08 -16.27 -29.43
CA VAL A 55 -1.72 -15.17 -28.66
C VAL A 55 -2.81 -15.67 -27.69
N SER A 56 -3.64 -16.63 -28.14
CA SER A 56 -4.67 -17.25 -27.30
C SER A 56 -4.09 -18.01 -26.11
N SER A 57 -2.95 -18.68 -26.32
CA SER A 57 -2.23 -19.34 -25.23
C SER A 57 -1.62 -18.33 -24.27
N VAL A 58 -1.01 -17.25 -24.76
CA VAL A 58 -0.48 -16.15 -23.91
C VAL A 58 -1.59 -15.58 -23.02
N CYS A 59 -2.76 -15.27 -23.58
CA CYS A 59 -3.90 -14.78 -22.82
C CYS A 59 -4.24 -15.73 -21.67
N ARG A 60 -4.39 -17.02 -21.97
CA ARG A 60 -4.71 -18.05 -20.96
C ARG A 60 -3.60 -18.17 -19.91
N LEU A 61 -2.33 -18.19 -20.32
CA LEU A 61 -1.17 -18.31 -19.41
C LEU A 61 -1.07 -17.13 -18.47
N VAL A 62 -1.23 -15.90 -18.98
CA VAL A 62 -1.26 -14.68 -18.16
C VAL A 62 -2.38 -14.71 -17.13
N HIS A 63 -3.60 -15.10 -17.54
CA HIS A 63 -4.71 -15.22 -16.59
C HIS A 63 -4.42 -16.28 -15.52
N THR A 64 -3.99 -17.48 -15.91
CA THR A 64 -3.67 -18.57 -14.98
C THR A 64 -2.54 -18.19 -14.04
N GLY A 65 -1.43 -17.66 -14.55
CA GLY A 65 -0.28 -17.26 -13.75
C GLY A 65 -0.61 -16.11 -12.78
N THR A 66 -1.39 -15.12 -13.22
CA THR A 66 -1.84 -14.02 -12.37
C THR A 66 -2.71 -14.53 -11.21
N ILE A 67 -3.65 -15.43 -11.47
CA ILE A 67 -4.48 -16.04 -10.41
C ILE A 67 -3.63 -16.80 -9.41
N LYS A 68 -2.66 -17.61 -9.87
CA LYS A 68 -1.73 -18.36 -9.01
C LYS A 68 -0.91 -17.43 -8.13
N ILE A 69 -0.33 -16.38 -8.69
CA ILE A 69 0.46 -15.39 -7.93
C ILE A 69 -0.44 -14.70 -6.91
N ALA A 70 -1.62 -14.23 -7.30
CA ALA A 70 -2.56 -13.57 -6.38
C ALA A 70 -3.02 -14.48 -5.24
N ALA A 71 -3.08 -15.80 -5.45
CA ALA A 71 -3.44 -16.79 -4.43
C ALA A 71 -2.40 -16.86 -3.29
N LEU A 72 -1.14 -16.49 -3.55
CA LEU A 72 -0.08 -16.42 -2.52
C LEU A 72 -0.30 -15.32 -1.49
N ARG A 73 -1.31 -14.45 -1.66
CA ARG A 73 -1.56 -13.31 -0.76
C ARG A 73 -1.60 -13.70 0.72
N GLN A 74 -2.17 -14.85 1.07
CA GLN A 74 -2.27 -15.30 2.47
C GLN A 74 -0.93 -15.71 3.07
N GLN A 75 0.05 -16.06 2.24
CA GLN A 75 1.41 -16.43 2.67
C GLN A 75 2.37 -15.24 2.67
N VAL A 76 2.14 -14.25 1.81
CA VAL A 76 3.08 -13.17 1.53
C VAL A 76 2.65 -11.82 2.13
N ILE A 77 1.33 -11.58 2.22
CA ILE A 77 0.77 -10.35 2.79
C ILE A 77 0.11 -10.72 4.11
N GLN A 78 0.87 -10.57 5.20
CA GLN A 78 0.45 -10.97 6.53
C GLN A 78 0.58 -9.81 7.51
N LEU A 79 -0.30 -9.79 8.50
CA LEU A 79 -0.19 -8.90 9.65
C LEU A 79 0.97 -9.40 10.55
N PRO A 80 1.74 -8.50 11.17
CA PRO A 80 2.82 -8.89 12.07
C PRO A 80 2.27 -9.56 13.32
N ASP A 81 3.00 -10.56 13.82
CA ASP A 81 2.75 -11.17 15.10
C ASP A 81 3.13 -10.23 16.26
N ALA A 82 2.68 -10.54 17.48
CA ALA A 82 2.92 -9.70 18.65
C ALA A 82 4.41 -9.49 18.93
N GLN A 83 5.26 -10.47 18.63
CA GLN A 83 6.71 -10.41 18.78
C GLN A 83 7.40 -9.51 17.74
N ASP A 84 6.77 -9.25 16.61
CA ASP A 84 7.34 -8.45 15.52
C ASP A 84 6.95 -6.97 15.62
N LEU A 85 6.02 -6.63 16.54
CA LEU A 85 5.48 -5.26 16.65
C LEU A 85 6.55 -4.23 17.01
N ASP A 86 7.53 -4.58 17.85
CA ASP A 86 8.58 -3.65 18.26
C ASP A 86 9.47 -3.27 17.06
N GLU A 87 9.75 -4.20 16.15
CA GLU A 87 10.49 -3.93 14.92
C GLU A 87 9.69 -3.01 13.98
N VAL A 88 8.38 -3.25 13.85
CA VAL A 88 7.50 -2.41 13.04
C VAL A 88 7.44 -0.98 13.59
N VAL A 89 7.28 -0.84 14.91
CA VAL A 89 7.28 0.46 15.61
C VAL A 89 8.59 1.22 15.37
N LEU A 90 9.73 0.56 15.55
CA LEU A 90 11.06 1.15 15.34
C LEU A 90 11.19 1.68 13.89
N GLY A 91 10.62 1.00 12.92
CA GLY A 91 10.54 1.47 11.54
C GLY A 91 9.87 2.84 11.41
N PHE A 92 8.77 3.08 12.11
CA PHE A 92 8.06 4.37 12.09
C PHE A 92 8.74 5.45 12.92
N GLU A 93 9.36 5.12 14.04
CA GLU A 93 10.18 6.06 14.80
C GLU A 93 11.36 6.58 13.97
N ASN A 94 12.03 5.69 13.24
CA ASN A 94 13.11 6.04 12.31
C ASN A 94 12.63 6.92 11.15
N LEU A 95 11.51 6.56 10.51
CA LEU A 95 10.92 7.38 9.44
C LEU A 95 10.56 8.78 9.91
N ALA A 96 9.94 8.90 11.08
CA ALA A 96 9.61 10.19 11.68
C ALA A 96 10.82 10.93 12.21
N ASN A 97 11.91 10.22 12.53
CA ASN A 97 13.01 10.71 13.36
C ASN A 97 12.50 11.25 14.69
N SER A 98 11.60 10.50 15.34
CA SER A 98 10.97 10.89 16.61
C SER A 98 10.31 9.70 17.29
N PRO A 99 10.48 9.54 18.62
CA PRO A 99 9.84 8.46 19.38
C PRO A 99 8.34 8.68 19.60
N ILE A 100 7.77 9.77 19.05
CA ILE A 100 6.34 10.10 19.24
C ILE A 100 5.42 9.01 18.67
N PHE A 101 5.89 8.28 17.65
CA PHE A 101 5.15 7.21 17.01
C PHE A 101 5.51 5.81 17.56
N SER A 102 5.95 5.71 18.82
CA SER A 102 6.25 4.45 19.51
C SER A 102 5.08 3.47 19.66
N LYS A 103 3.92 3.80 19.14
CA LYS A 103 2.74 2.92 19.04
C LYS A 103 2.17 2.88 17.62
N CYS A 104 2.90 3.43 16.65
CA CYS A 104 2.55 3.33 15.24
C CYS A 104 3.02 1.99 14.69
N VAL A 105 2.09 1.21 14.13
CA VAL A 105 2.40 -0.12 13.58
C VAL A 105 2.02 -0.25 12.11
N GLY A 106 1.68 0.85 11.46
CA GLY A 106 1.39 0.85 10.03
C GLY A 106 0.92 2.19 9.52
N THR A 107 0.94 2.35 8.22
CA THR A 107 0.25 3.44 7.54
C THR A 107 -0.74 2.89 6.54
N ILE A 108 -1.93 3.52 6.46
CA ILE A 108 -3.02 3.13 5.58
C ILE A 108 -3.28 4.23 4.55
N ASP A 109 -3.45 3.83 3.30
CA ASP A 109 -3.79 4.76 2.22
C ASP A 109 -4.49 4.05 1.07
N GLY A 110 -5.12 4.86 0.18
CA GLY A 110 -5.78 4.44 -1.04
C GLY A 110 -4.95 4.75 -2.28
N CYS A 111 -4.90 3.82 -3.23
CA CYS A 111 -4.23 3.98 -4.50
C CYS A 111 -5.17 3.67 -5.65
N HIS A 112 -5.25 4.57 -6.64
CA HIS A 112 -6.01 4.34 -7.87
C HIS A 112 -5.15 3.68 -8.94
N VAL A 113 -5.65 2.58 -9.51
CA VAL A 113 -5.08 1.94 -10.69
C VAL A 113 -6.01 2.21 -11.87
N ARG A 114 -5.48 2.85 -12.91
CA ARG A 114 -6.25 3.19 -14.11
C ARG A 114 -6.64 1.93 -14.86
N ILE A 115 -7.90 1.85 -15.28
CA ILE A 115 -8.46 0.75 -16.07
C ILE A 115 -9.11 1.30 -17.32
N LYS A 116 -9.36 0.43 -18.30
CA LYS A 116 -10.28 0.73 -19.40
C LYS A 116 -11.70 0.92 -18.84
N THR A 117 -12.42 1.93 -19.30
CA THR A 117 -13.80 2.17 -18.87
C THR A 117 -14.66 0.92 -19.10
N PRO A 118 -15.29 0.38 -18.07
CA PRO A 118 -16.24 -0.71 -18.26
C PRO A 118 -17.38 -0.30 -19.17
N ALA A 119 -17.83 -1.23 -20.00
CA ALA A 119 -18.97 -0.97 -20.90
C ALA A 119 -20.28 -0.86 -20.11
N GLY A 120 -21.23 -0.09 -20.63
CA GLY A 120 -22.56 0.08 -20.03
C GLY A 120 -22.64 1.16 -18.95
N PRO A 121 -23.79 1.27 -18.26
CA PRO A 121 -24.10 2.37 -17.36
C PRO A 121 -23.20 2.42 -16.11
N THR A 122 -22.65 1.28 -15.68
CA THR A 122 -21.77 1.19 -14.50
C THR A 122 -20.39 1.79 -14.74
N GLY A 123 -20.01 2.11 -15.98
CA GLY A 123 -18.71 2.74 -16.28
C GLY A 123 -18.47 4.05 -15.54
N GLN A 124 -19.54 4.81 -15.26
CA GLN A 124 -19.46 6.06 -14.50
C GLN A 124 -19.01 5.86 -13.04
N ASP A 125 -19.33 4.74 -12.43
CA ASP A 125 -18.93 4.43 -11.05
C ASP A 125 -17.41 4.30 -10.91
N TYR A 126 -16.72 4.01 -12.01
CA TYR A 126 -15.25 3.87 -11.99
C TYR A 126 -14.51 5.19 -12.16
N ILE A 127 -15.18 6.29 -12.52
CA ILE A 127 -14.56 7.60 -12.69
C ILE A 127 -14.20 8.17 -11.32
N ASN A 128 -12.91 8.36 -11.09
CA ASN A 128 -12.39 8.96 -9.86
C ASN A 128 -12.41 10.50 -9.91
N ARG A 129 -11.98 11.16 -8.84
CA ARG A 129 -11.93 12.63 -8.74
C ARG A 129 -11.02 13.30 -9.77
N LYS A 130 -9.99 12.58 -10.25
CA LYS A 130 -9.09 13.07 -11.31
C LYS A 130 -9.64 12.79 -12.71
N LEU A 131 -10.93 12.46 -12.82
CA LEU A 131 -11.70 12.26 -14.05
C LEU A 131 -11.15 11.14 -14.96
N PHE A 132 -10.62 10.07 -14.38
CA PHE A 132 -10.27 8.88 -15.15
C PHE A 132 -10.83 7.60 -14.48
N PRO A 133 -11.14 6.57 -15.30
CA PRO A 133 -11.66 5.30 -14.78
C PRO A 133 -10.56 4.54 -14.02
N SER A 134 -10.88 4.08 -12.83
CA SER A 134 -9.92 3.38 -11.96
C SER A 134 -10.58 2.39 -11.02
N ILE A 135 -9.78 1.45 -10.55
CA ILE A 135 -10.08 0.60 -9.39
C ILE A 135 -9.24 1.10 -8.23
N GLN A 136 -9.86 1.14 -7.06
CA GLN A 136 -9.20 1.54 -5.83
C GLN A 136 -8.62 0.32 -5.12
N MET A 137 -7.36 0.46 -4.71
CA MET A 137 -6.63 -0.44 -3.82
C MET A 137 -6.39 0.30 -2.52
N GLN A 138 -6.92 -0.19 -1.40
CA GLN A 138 -6.53 0.24 -0.06
C GLN A 138 -5.46 -0.69 0.45
N ALA A 139 -4.39 -0.15 1.03
CA ALA A 139 -3.33 -0.95 1.61
C ALA A 139 -2.89 -0.42 2.97
N VAL A 140 -2.35 -1.32 3.79
CA VAL A 140 -1.59 -1.01 4.99
C VAL A 140 -0.18 -1.51 4.77
N CYS A 141 0.84 -0.68 5.03
CA CYS A 141 2.24 -1.11 4.99
C CYS A 141 2.98 -0.80 6.29
N ASP A 142 4.10 -1.51 6.52
CA ASP A 142 5.04 -1.24 7.60
C ASP A 142 6.07 -0.15 7.24
N GLY A 143 6.95 0.17 8.18
CA GLY A 143 8.01 1.15 7.99
C GLY A 143 9.11 0.73 6.98
N LYS A 144 9.16 -0.54 6.60
CA LYS A 144 10.05 -1.08 5.56
C LYS A 144 9.40 -1.10 4.18
N GLY A 145 8.11 -0.74 4.10
CA GLY A 145 7.34 -0.72 2.86
C GLY A 145 6.73 -2.06 2.45
N ARG A 146 6.67 -3.05 3.35
CA ARG A 146 5.96 -4.31 3.09
C ARG A 146 4.46 -4.09 3.27
N PHE A 147 3.65 -4.57 2.33
CA PHE A 147 2.22 -4.61 2.52
C PHE A 147 1.85 -5.61 3.62
N LEU A 148 1.16 -5.13 4.64
CA LEU A 148 0.60 -5.93 5.73
C LEU A 148 -0.85 -6.34 5.45
N ASN A 149 -1.58 -5.51 4.72
CA ASN A 149 -2.94 -5.78 4.29
C ASN A 149 -3.22 -5.07 2.97
N VAL A 150 -3.96 -5.74 2.09
CA VAL A 150 -4.40 -5.19 0.81
C VAL A 150 -5.86 -5.54 0.58
N PHE A 151 -6.65 -4.53 0.26
CA PHE A 151 -8.05 -4.65 -0.09
C PHE A 151 -8.30 -3.92 -1.41
N VAL A 152 -8.72 -4.63 -2.44
CA VAL A 152 -8.84 -4.12 -3.81
C VAL A 152 -10.16 -4.54 -4.45
N GLY A 153 -10.68 -3.70 -5.37
CA GLY A 153 -11.85 -4.03 -6.18
C GLY A 153 -12.97 -2.98 -6.15
N TYR A 154 -12.84 -1.93 -5.33
CA TYR A 154 -13.82 -0.85 -5.35
C TYR A 154 -13.64 0.05 -6.57
N PRO A 155 -14.76 0.54 -7.17
CA PRO A 155 -14.70 1.54 -8.23
C PRO A 155 -14.06 2.84 -7.75
N GLY A 156 -13.42 3.56 -8.66
CA GLY A 156 -12.66 4.77 -8.37
C GLY A 156 -13.44 5.94 -7.78
N SER A 157 -14.76 5.99 -7.95
CA SER A 157 -15.60 7.02 -7.35
C SER A 157 -15.83 6.85 -5.85
N VAL A 158 -15.53 5.66 -5.31
CA VAL A 158 -15.79 5.33 -3.91
C VAL A 158 -14.75 5.99 -3.01
N HIS A 159 -15.21 6.61 -1.94
CA HIS A 159 -14.40 7.28 -0.94
C HIS A 159 -13.61 6.31 -0.07
N ASP A 160 -12.36 6.66 0.33
CA ASP A 160 -11.48 5.85 1.19
C ASP A 160 -12.17 5.37 2.46
N THR A 161 -12.89 6.25 3.14
CA THR A 161 -13.69 5.89 4.34
C THR A 161 -14.72 4.78 4.06
N ARG A 162 -15.33 4.75 2.88
CA ARG A 162 -16.31 3.70 2.51
C ARG A 162 -15.59 2.40 2.18
N VAL A 163 -14.44 2.47 1.52
CA VAL A 163 -13.59 1.31 1.26
C VAL A 163 -13.12 0.70 2.58
N LEU A 164 -12.60 1.53 3.50
CA LEU A 164 -12.20 1.11 4.84
C LEU A 164 -13.30 0.34 5.56
N ARG A 165 -14.50 0.93 5.67
CA ARG A 165 -15.65 0.32 6.39
C ARG A 165 -16.09 -1.03 5.82
N ASN A 166 -15.78 -1.29 4.55
CA ASN A 166 -16.09 -2.55 3.88
C ASN A 166 -14.94 -3.55 3.89
N SER A 167 -13.75 -3.13 4.29
CA SER A 167 -12.58 -4.00 4.41
C SER A 167 -12.69 -4.96 5.61
N LYS A 168 -12.04 -6.12 5.51
CA LYS A 168 -11.96 -7.08 6.63
C LYS A 168 -11.22 -6.49 7.83
N ILE A 169 -10.16 -5.71 7.60
CA ILE A 169 -9.39 -5.09 8.67
C ILE A 169 -10.28 -4.25 9.59
N TYR A 170 -11.29 -3.58 9.02
CA TYR A 170 -12.24 -2.76 9.77
C TYR A 170 -13.38 -3.59 10.38
N LYS A 171 -14.01 -4.47 9.59
CA LYS A 171 -15.20 -5.23 10.04
C LYS A 171 -14.88 -6.21 11.15
N GLU A 172 -13.70 -6.81 11.10
CA GLU A 172 -13.24 -7.84 12.03
C GLU A 172 -12.25 -7.27 13.07
N ALA A 173 -11.99 -5.96 13.04
CA ALA A 173 -11.05 -5.27 13.92
C ALA A 173 -9.67 -6.00 13.99
N LEU A 174 -9.17 -6.49 12.85
CA LEU A 174 -8.02 -7.37 12.80
C LEU A 174 -6.71 -6.68 13.20
N TYR A 175 -6.59 -5.38 12.90
CA TYR A 175 -5.35 -4.63 13.09
C TYR A 175 -5.63 -3.13 13.09
N PRO A 176 -4.95 -2.31 13.90
CA PRO A 176 -3.82 -2.63 14.79
C PRO A 176 -4.27 -3.30 16.10
N PRO A 177 -3.34 -3.94 16.84
CA PRO A 177 -3.61 -4.43 18.20
C PRO A 177 -4.01 -3.30 19.16
N GLN A 178 -4.66 -3.66 20.26
CA GLN A 178 -5.09 -2.68 21.27
C GLN A 178 -3.87 -1.87 21.80
N GLY A 179 -4.03 -0.55 21.86
CA GLY A 179 -2.99 0.38 22.29
C GLY A 179 -2.00 0.81 21.19
N TYR A 180 -2.14 0.27 19.98
CA TYR A 180 -1.41 0.69 18.79
C TYR A 180 -2.34 1.41 17.80
N PHE A 181 -1.76 2.09 16.80
CA PHE A 181 -2.52 2.82 15.78
C PHE A 181 -1.86 2.77 14.40
N LEU A 182 -2.67 3.06 13.39
CA LEU A 182 -2.23 3.32 12.02
C LEU A 182 -2.18 4.84 11.77
N LEU A 183 -1.31 5.28 10.89
CA LEU A 183 -1.35 6.62 10.32
C LEU A 183 -2.15 6.59 9.01
N GLY A 184 -3.16 7.45 8.90
CA GLY A 184 -3.93 7.64 7.67
C GLY A 184 -3.87 9.08 7.18
N ASP A 185 -4.23 9.31 5.93
CA ASP A 185 -4.39 10.66 5.39
C ASP A 185 -5.69 11.32 5.85
N GLY A 186 -5.95 12.56 5.40
CA GLY A 186 -7.18 13.30 5.73
C GLY A 186 -8.47 12.70 5.12
N GLY A 187 -8.38 11.72 4.24
CA GLY A 187 -9.51 10.96 3.69
C GLY A 187 -10.06 9.89 4.63
N TYR A 188 -9.28 9.51 5.64
CA TYR A 188 -9.67 8.56 6.68
C TYR A 188 -10.24 9.27 7.91
N PRO A 189 -11.08 8.58 8.69
CA PRO A 189 -11.56 9.11 9.96
C PRO A 189 -10.49 9.00 11.05
N CYS A 190 -10.36 10.01 11.92
CA CYS A 190 -9.52 9.96 13.11
C CYS A 190 -10.28 9.26 14.23
N ILE A 191 -10.07 7.97 14.41
CA ILE A 191 -10.87 7.09 15.29
C ILE A 191 -9.98 6.15 16.11
N THR A 192 -10.53 5.60 17.21
CA THR A 192 -9.88 4.57 18.03
C THR A 192 -10.52 3.20 17.86
N HIS A 193 -11.74 3.13 17.38
CA HIS A 193 -12.52 1.89 17.22
C HIS A 193 -13.29 1.89 15.89
N PRO A 194 -13.47 0.72 15.27
CA PRO A 194 -12.92 -0.60 15.60
C PRO A 194 -11.42 -0.73 15.27
N VAL A 195 -10.88 0.18 14.46
CA VAL A 195 -9.48 0.28 14.03
C VAL A 195 -8.96 1.64 14.46
N ALA A 196 -7.87 1.69 15.20
CA ALA A 196 -7.26 2.95 15.59
C ALA A 196 -6.50 3.58 14.41
N ILE A 197 -6.97 4.72 13.94
CA ILE A 197 -6.36 5.51 12.85
C ILE A 197 -6.18 6.94 13.33
N ILE A 198 -4.97 7.44 13.24
CA ILE A 198 -4.60 8.82 13.54
C ILE A 198 -4.32 9.56 12.23
N THR A 199 -5.05 10.64 12.00
CA THR A 199 -4.95 11.46 10.78
C THR A 199 -4.38 12.84 11.11
N PRO A 200 -3.85 13.57 10.12
CA PRO A 200 -3.32 14.91 10.37
C PRO A 200 -4.43 15.89 10.79
N TYR A 201 -4.02 17.01 11.38
CA TYR A 201 -4.93 18.16 11.54
C TYR A 201 -5.26 18.75 10.18
N ARG A 202 -6.47 19.24 10.04
CA ARG A 202 -6.94 19.88 8.81
C ARG A 202 -6.28 21.24 8.60
N GLU A 203 -6.03 21.54 7.36
CA GLU A 203 -5.60 22.87 6.96
C GLU A 203 -6.83 23.84 6.88
N PRO A 204 -6.66 25.13 7.25
CA PRO A 204 -5.46 25.69 7.83
C PRO A 204 -5.27 25.26 9.30
N VAL A 205 -4.05 24.86 9.65
CA VAL A 205 -3.72 24.43 11.02
C VAL A 205 -3.72 25.59 12.01
N GLN A 206 -4.18 25.30 13.24
CA GLN A 206 -4.25 26.29 14.31
C GLN A 206 -2.99 26.22 15.20
N GLY A 207 -1.95 26.93 14.76
CA GLY A 207 -0.74 27.10 15.56
C GLY A 207 0.36 26.08 15.35
N ARG A 208 1.49 26.33 16.02
CA ARG A 208 2.75 25.60 15.82
C ARG A 208 2.70 24.13 16.23
N VAL A 209 1.89 23.78 17.25
CA VAL A 209 1.76 22.41 17.76
C VAL A 209 1.15 21.49 16.69
N GLN A 210 0.06 21.95 16.06
CA GLN A 210 -0.61 21.20 14.99
C GLN A 210 0.26 21.11 13.73
N ALA A 211 0.89 22.22 13.33
CA ALA A 211 1.79 22.24 12.19
C ALA A 211 2.97 21.27 12.38
N ARG A 212 3.58 21.29 13.58
CA ARG A 212 4.66 20.37 13.92
C ARG A 212 4.20 18.89 13.87
N PHE A 213 3.04 18.59 14.44
CA PHE A 213 2.48 17.24 14.35
C PHE A 213 2.25 16.81 12.90
N ASN A 214 1.63 17.64 12.07
CA ASN A 214 1.39 17.35 10.67
C ASN A 214 2.69 17.07 9.90
N HIS A 215 3.76 17.83 10.19
CA HIS A 215 5.07 17.60 9.59
C HIS A 215 5.63 16.19 9.89
N TYR A 216 5.64 15.79 11.17
CA TYR A 216 6.14 14.46 11.56
C TYR A 216 5.22 13.33 11.09
N HIS A 217 3.90 13.57 11.10
CA HIS A 217 2.90 12.65 10.57
C HIS A 217 3.10 12.40 9.07
N ALA A 218 3.25 13.46 8.27
CA ALA A 218 3.50 13.36 6.84
C ALA A 218 4.81 12.61 6.56
N LYS A 219 5.87 12.90 7.32
CA LYS A 219 7.17 12.23 7.19
C LYS A 219 7.08 10.72 7.44
N ALA A 220 6.37 10.30 8.50
CA ALA A 220 6.16 8.88 8.78
C ALA A 220 5.23 8.19 7.76
N ARG A 221 4.21 8.91 7.26
CA ARG A 221 3.23 8.37 6.31
C ARG A 221 3.76 8.26 4.88
N SER A 222 4.75 9.08 4.50
CA SER A 222 5.29 9.10 3.13
C SER A 222 5.74 7.73 2.60
N ILE A 223 6.01 6.77 3.49
CA ILE A 223 6.41 5.41 3.09
C ILE A 223 5.35 4.74 2.22
N ILE A 224 4.05 4.89 2.49
CA ILE A 224 3.02 4.20 1.71
C ILE A 224 2.91 4.77 0.29
N GLU A 225 3.09 6.08 0.12
CA GLU A 225 3.12 6.74 -1.19
C GLU A 225 4.31 6.22 -2.00
N ARG A 226 5.48 6.12 -1.37
CA ARG A 226 6.69 5.52 -1.97
C ARG A 226 6.45 4.06 -2.38
N VAL A 227 5.81 3.27 -1.54
CA VAL A 227 5.47 1.85 -1.82
C VAL A 227 4.58 1.73 -3.04
N PHE A 228 3.53 2.55 -3.15
CA PHE A 228 2.69 2.57 -4.35
C PHE A 228 3.48 3.00 -5.58
N GLY A 229 4.37 3.98 -5.45
CA GLY A 229 5.29 4.40 -6.50
C GLY A 229 6.21 3.27 -6.97
N MET A 230 6.88 2.59 -6.03
CA MET A 230 7.75 1.44 -6.30
C MET A 230 6.99 0.30 -7.00
N MET A 231 5.82 -0.07 -6.49
CA MET A 231 4.98 -1.12 -7.07
C MET A 231 4.57 -0.78 -8.51
N LYS A 232 4.07 0.42 -8.76
CA LYS A 232 3.66 0.86 -10.10
C LYS A 232 4.84 0.99 -11.05
N THR A 233 5.98 1.48 -10.58
CA THR A 233 7.20 1.60 -11.40
C THR A 233 7.73 0.24 -11.81
N ARG A 234 7.73 -0.75 -10.91
CA ARG A 234 8.14 -2.11 -11.22
C ARG A 234 7.16 -2.78 -12.18
N TRP A 235 5.88 -2.71 -11.88
CA TRP A 235 4.82 -3.36 -12.66
C TRP A 235 4.16 -2.35 -13.58
N ARG A 236 4.78 -2.13 -14.73
CA ARG A 236 4.34 -1.12 -15.71
C ARG A 236 2.94 -1.37 -16.26
N SER A 237 2.42 -2.60 -16.16
CA SER A 237 1.01 -2.91 -16.42
C SER A 237 0.04 -2.03 -15.60
N LEU A 238 0.47 -1.55 -14.41
CA LEU A 238 -0.32 -0.67 -13.53
C LEU A 238 -0.07 0.83 -13.77
N LEU A 239 0.99 1.19 -14.50
CA LEU A 239 1.47 2.58 -14.58
C LEU A 239 1.23 3.26 -15.93
N PHE A 240 1.70 2.66 -17.05
CA PHE A 240 1.86 3.40 -18.31
C PHE A 240 0.59 3.65 -19.10
N LYS A 241 -0.38 2.78 -19.00
CA LYS A 241 -1.69 2.87 -19.68
C LYS A 241 -2.80 2.42 -18.74
N SER A 242 -4.04 2.62 -19.18
CA SER A 242 -5.13 1.90 -18.55
C SER A 242 -4.87 0.40 -18.65
N LEU A 243 -5.03 -0.31 -17.55
CA LEU A 243 -4.96 -1.77 -17.55
C LEU A 243 -6.05 -2.32 -18.48
N GLU A 244 -5.63 -2.90 -19.60
CA GLU A 244 -6.51 -3.37 -20.67
C GLU A 244 -6.98 -4.81 -20.44
N VAL A 245 -7.53 -5.07 -19.28
CA VAL A 245 -8.19 -6.33 -18.93
C VAL A 245 -9.63 -6.05 -18.51
N ASP A 246 -10.42 -7.08 -18.43
CA ASP A 246 -11.76 -6.96 -17.85
C ASP A 246 -11.70 -6.39 -16.43
N HIS A 247 -12.61 -5.47 -16.11
CA HIS A 247 -12.62 -4.77 -14.81
C HIS A 247 -12.82 -5.74 -13.63
N THR A 248 -13.43 -6.91 -13.86
CA THR A 248 -13.58 -7.97 -12.85
C THR A 248 -12.28 -8.73 -12.60
N PHE A 249 -11.38 -8.77 -13.57
CA PHE A 249 -10.07 -9.40 -13.45
C PHE A 249 -8.99 -8.44 -12.96
N ALA A 250 -9.15 -7.13 -13.17
CA ALA A 250 -8.17 -6.13 -12.76
C ALA A 250 -7.79 -6.18 -11.27
N PRO A 251 -8.71 -6.42 -10.30
CA PRO A 251 -8.34 -6.62 -8.90
C PRO A 251 -7.35 -7.77 -8.67
N THR A 252 -7.47 -8.85 -9.43
CA THR A 252 -6.56 -10.00 -9.36
C THR A 252 -5.15 -9.62 -9.84
N VAL A 253 -5.06 -8.82 -10.91
CA VAL A 253 -3.77 -8.30 -11.42
C VAL A 253 -3.12 -7.39 -10.38
N ILE A 254 -3.86 -6.48 -9.78
CA ILE A 254 -3.36 -5.56 -8.75
C ILE A 254 -2.87 -6.35 -7.53
N MET A 255 -3.63 -7.35 -7.09
CA MET A 255 -3.22 -8.22 -5.97
C MET A 255 -1.96 -9.01 -6.28
N ALA A 256 -1.83 -9.55 -7.50
CA ALA A 256 -0.61 -10.24 -7.92
C ALA A 256 0.62 -9.32 -7.87
N CYS A 257 0.48 -8.07 -8.30
CA CYS A 257 1.56 -7.08 -8.21
C CYS A 257 1.93 -6.73 -6.76
N ALA A 258 0.95 -6.66 -5.85
CA ALA A 258 1.20 -6.44 -4.42
C ALA A 258 1.93 -7.63 -3.78
N VAL A 259 1.56 -8.86 -4.12
CA VAL A 259 2.27 -10.08 -3.70
C VAL A 259 3.73 -10.05 -4.18
N LEU A 260 3.93 -9.80 -5.46
CA LEU A 260 5.27 -9.72 -6.05
C LEU A 260 6.10 -8.60 -5.43
N HIS A 261 5.50 -7.46 -5.06
CA HIS A 261 6.20 -6.39 -4.35
C HIS A 261 6.78 -6.88 -3.01
N ASN A 262 6.00 -7.59 -2.21
CA ASN A 262 6.50 -8.13 -0.95
C ASN A 262 7.57 -9.20 -1.16
N ILE A 263 7.44 -10.07 -2.16
CA ILE A 263 8.48 -11.06 -2.50
C ILE A 263 9.79 -10.34 -2.84
N CYS A 264 9.75 -9.30 -3.66
CA CYS A 264 10.93 -8.50 -4.00
C CYS A 264 11.60 -7.88 -2.75
N LEU A 265 10.81 -7.30 -1.85
CA LEU A 265 11.35 -6.75 -0.61
C LEU A 265 12.02 -7.82 0.27
N THR A 266 11.42 -9.00 0.35
CA THR A 266 11.96 -10.11 1.15
C THR A 266 13.29 -10.63 0.59
N THR A 267 13.48 -10.57 -0.73
CA THR A 267 14.72 -11.00 -1.40
C THR A 267 15.74 -9.87 -1.57
N GLY A 268 15.47 -8.68 -1.03
CA GLY A 268 16.34 -7.51 -1.17
C GLY A 268 16.38 -6.90 -2.58
N ASP A 269 15.42 -7.26 -3.44
CA ASP A 269 15.27 -6.77 -4.80
C ASP A 269 14.50 -5.44 -4.80
N ILE A 270 15.20 -4.35 -4.47
CA ILE A 270 14.61 -3.02 -4.33
C ILE A 270 14.82 -2.23 -5.62
N ILE A 271 13.76 -1.64 -6.17
CA ILE A 271 13.84 -0.61 -7.21
C ILE A 271 13.50 0.72 -6.54
N GLU A 272 14.40 1.69 -6.64
CA GLU A 272 14.09 3.06 -6.30
C GLU A 272 13.05 3.58 -7.31
N GLY A 273 11.84 3.80 -6.84
CA GLY A 273 10.79 4.44 -7.64
C GLY A 273 10.92 5.96 -7.57
N PRO A 274 10.51 6.71 -8.60
CA PRO A 274 10.31 8.14 -8.45
C PRO A 274 9.29 8.35 -7.32
N GLU A 275 9.52 9.37 -6.50
CA GLU A 275 8.47 9.84 -5.57
C GLU A 275 7.25 10.21 -6.41
N VAL A 276 6.26 9.34 -6.41
CA VAL A 276 4.96 9.67 -7.00
C VAL A 276 4.28 10.57 -5.98
N VAL A 277 4.54 11.85 -6.08
CA VAL A 277 3.71 12.87 -5.44
C VAL A 277 2.37 12.80 -6.15
N ASP A 278 1.48 11.96 -5.67
CA ASP A 278 0.06 12.14 -5.95
C ASP A 278 -0.31 13.46 -5.26
N ASP A 279 -0.39 14.51 -6.06
CA ASP A 279 -0.90 15.82 -5.64
C ASP A 279 -2.38 15.64 -5.25
N VAL A 280 -2.58 15.14 -4.06
CA VAL A 280 -3.89 14.85 -3.49
C VAL A 280 -4.38 16.14 -2.86
N GLY A 281 -5.10 16.91 -3.65
CA GLY A 281 -5.99 17.89 -3.05
C GLY A 281 -6.80 17.18 -1.97
N LEU A 282 -6.66 17.62 -0.72
CA LEU A 282 -7.30 17.05 0.45
C LEU A 282 -8.77 16.73 0.17
N PRO A 283 -9.21 15.49 0.35
CA PRO A 283 -10.60 15.15 0.19
C PRO A 283 -11.45 15.93 1.19
N PRO A 284 -12.67 16.37 0.82
CA PRO A 284 -13.60 16.91 1.77
C PRO A 284 -13.87 15.87 2.86
N PRO A 285 -13.92 16.31 4.13
CA PRO A 285 -14.10 15.41 5.25
C PRO A 285 -15.42 14.65 5.13
N CYS A 286 -15.35 13.34 5.30
CA CYS A 286 -16.55 12.56 5.56
C CYS A 286 -17.07 12.94 6.94
N PRO A 287 -18.34 13.38 7.10
CA PRO A 287 -18.92 13.63 8.40
C PRO A 287 -19.15 12.31 9.11
N VAL A 288 -18.17 11.85 9.88
CA VAL A 288 -18.36 10.71 10.79
C VAL A 288 -19.02 11.23 12.05
N ARG A 289 -20.33 11.10 12.14
CA ARG A 289 -21.04 11.18 13.42
C ARG A 289 -20.71 9.90 14.20
N GLY A 290 -19.89 10.00 15.22
CA GLY A 290 -19.63 8.90 16.17
C GLY A 290 -18.19 8.84 16.66
N VAL A 291 -18.05 8.90 17.98
CA VAL A 291 -16.90 8.57 18.84
C VAL A 291 -15.55 9.14 18.46
N CYS A 292 -15.30 10.34 18.95
CA CYS A 292 -14.09 11.14 18.71
C CYS A 292 -12.86 10.75 19.56
N GLY A 293 -12.64 9.48 19.89
CA GLY A 293 -11.46 9.05 20.66
C GLY A 293 -10.13 9.34 19.96
N GLY A 294 -10.10 9.26 18.64
CA GLY A 294 -8.89 9.48 17.81
C GLY A 294 -8.35 10.91 17.90
N ASN A 295 -9.21 11.91 17.93
CA ASN A 295 -8.78 13.30 18.09
C ASN A 295 -8.07 13.54 19.42
N ALA A 296 -8.60 13.02 20.53
CA ALA A 296 -7.98 13.14 21.85
C ALA A 296 -6.61 12.43 21.89
N TRP A 297 -6.48 11.30 21.20
CA TRP A 297 -5.18 10.63 21.09
C TRP A 297 -4.20 11.43 20.25
N ARG A 298 -4.60 11.91 19.08
CA ARG A 298 -3.80 12.81 18.25
C ARG A 298 -3.32 14.04 19.03
N ASP A 299 -4.22 14.69 19.81
CA ASP A 299 -3.89 15.86 20.59
C ASP A 299 -2.85 15.56 21.69
N LYS A 300 -2.94 14.38 22.33
CA LYS A 300 -1.92 13.92 23.27
C LYS A 300 -0.56 13.69 22.58
N LEU A 301 -0.54 13.12 21.39
CA LEU A 301 0.70 12.95 20.62
C LEU A 301 1.30 14.29 20.22
N ALA A 302 0.48 15.23 19.75
CA ALA A 302 0.92 16.56 19.36
C ALA A 302 1.50 17.36 20.55
N ALA A 303 0.86 17.25 21.72
CA ALA A 303 1.35 17.87 22.95
C ALA A 303 2.70 17.27 23.38
N LYS A 304 2.84 15.93 23.37
CA LYS A 304 4.11 15.25 23.69
C LYS A 304 5.24 15.69 22.74
N LEU A 305 4.96 15.78 21.44
CA LEU A 305 5.94 16.19 20.43
C LEU A 305 6.42 17.63 20.64
N SER A 306 5.59 18.47 21.24
CA SER A 306 5.86 19.89 21.45
C SER A 306 6.30 20.21 22.89
N ALA A 307 6.29 19.19 23.79
CA ALA A 307 6.82 19.37 25.14
C ALA A 307 8.33 19.67 25.07
N PRO A 308 8.85 20.57 25.92
CA PRO A 308 10.28 20.78 26.06
C PRO A 308 10.93 19.43 26.39
N GLN A 309 11.95 19.03 25.63
CA GLN A 309 12.80 17.92 26.03
C GLN A 309 13.61 18.43 27.23
N VAL A 310 13.27 17.94 28.42
CA VAL A 310 14.12 18.14 29.59
C VAL A 310 15.30 17.20 29.37
N TYR A 311 16.36 17.71 28.77
CA TYR A 311 17.68 17.10 28.94
C TYR A 311 18.02 17.27 30.43
N PRO A 312 18.42 16.22 31.16
CA PRO A 312 19.11 16.43 32.41
C PRO A 312 20.38 17.21 32.04
N VAL A 313 20.34 18.50 32.24
CA VAL A 313 21.56 19.30 32.31
C VAL A 313 22.21 18.78 33.57
N GLU A 314 23.26 17.97 33.46
CA GLU A 314 24.21 17.84 34.53
C GLU A 314 24.67 19.27 34.82
N LEU A 315 24.24 19.81 35.94
CA LEU A 315 24.75 21.04 36.50
C LEU A 315 26.22 20.69 36.85
N ASN A 316 27.09 20.84 35.84
CA ASN A 316 28.51 20.96 36.14
C ASN A 316 28.62 22.20 36.99
N GLU A 317 29.16 21.98 38.20
CA GLU A 317 29.45 23.05 39.15
C GLU A 317 30.09 24.22 38.41
N HIS A 318 29.37 25.34 38.38
CA HIS A 318 29.96 26.59 37.97
C HIS A 318 30.88 27.00 39.11
N ASP A 319 32.16 26.81 38.89
CA ASP A 319 33.19 27.47 39.68
C ASP A 319 32.99 28.96 39.64
N TYR A 320 32.37 29.52 40.65
CA TYR A 320 32.42 30.94 40.92
C TYR A 320 33.74 31.20 41.62
N LEU A 321 34.75 31.60 40.89
CA LEU A 321 35.87 32.38 41.35
C LEU A 321 35.95 33.69 40.58
#